data_5347db846e5c2abc35dcb61204cc13e2
#
_entry.id   5347db846e5c2abc35dcb61204cc13e2
#
_cell.length_a   1.000
_cell.length_b   1.000
_cell.length_c   1.000
_cell.angle_alpha   90.00
_cell.angle_beta   90.00
_cell.angle_gamma   90.00
#
_symmetry.space_group_name_H-M   'P 1'
#
loop_
_entity.id
_entity.type
_entity.pdbx_description
1 polymer ?
#
loop_
_entity_poly.entity_id
_entity_poly.type
_entity_poly.pdbx_seq_one_letter_code
_entity_poly.pdbx_strand_id
1 'polypeptide(L)'
;MLKMGLTSFEDAIKEQLKERKNAHFMLVDGMSKLLTEKVNNFQSLDFQVSGLKWRLLIQPAVGVKDYLSVAVWIIDEKCTGPNWEVKFNFKIGLLPQTGPEYFYVSVGCHNEKQPAQGVVKFITHTQLKERFLVNDKAVFYAEISEEVIPNFPVIGIPRTMGTAERFKLIEVARNNSRFTWKITKFSSFNGEEHSSYEFTVGPRRWKLVMYPRGTGDGKGNSLSLYLNASNYVTNNGPKGRTFAVYKLRVLDQLHRNHFEIDCLDWFLYDPVHPRLCSWGRTKFLPLEELHKASRGFLVNDQIYIGVEFLIVSTTEYL
;
A
#
# COMPACT_ATOMS: atom_id res chain seq x y z
N MET A 1 -3.21 -18.45 -23.64
CA MET A 1 -4.59 -18.74 -24.03
C MET A 1 -5.28 -19.41 -22.86
N LEU A 2 -6.23 -18.74 -22.20
CA LEU A 2 -7.05 -19.39 -21.17
C LEU A 2 -7.77 -20.57 -21.82
N LYS A 3 -7.52 -21.79 -21.31
CA LYS A 3 -8.18 -22.99 -21.82
C LYS A 3 -9.69 -22.85 -21.63
N MET A 4 -10.48 -23.16 -22.64
CA MET A 4 -11.95 -23.28 -22.50
C MET A 4 -12.26 -24.17 -21.27
N GLY A 5 -12.92 -23.61 -20.26
CA GLY A 5 -13.28 -24.33 -19.05
C GLY A 5 -12.85 -23.72 -17.71
N LEU A 6 -12.01 -22.67 -17.70
CA LEU A 6 -11.65 -21.97 -16.47
C LEU A 6 -12.79 -21.02 -16.07
N THR A 7 -13.27 -21.17 -14.85
CA THR A 7 -14.44 -20.45 -14.33
C THR A 7 -14.08 -19.15 -13.59
N SER A 8 -12.78 -18.98 -13.21
CA SER A 8 -12.33 -17.82 -12.42
C SER A 8 -10.90 -17.42 -12.74
N PHE A 9 -10.52 -16.21 -12.33
CA PHE A 9 -9.11 -15.76 -12.39
C PHE A 9 -8.20 -16.61 -11.49
N GLU A 10 -8.70 -17.10 -10.37
CA GLU A 10 -7.97 -17.96 -9.46
C GLU A 10 -7.59 -19.29 -10.12
N ASP A 11 -8.48 -19.87 -10.92
CA ASP A 11 -8.19 -21.08 -11.68
C ASP A 11 -7.16 -20.79 -12.77
N ALA A 12 -7.28 -19.64 -13.45
CA ALA A 12 -6.29 -19.20 -14.43
C ALA A 12 -4.89 -19.04 -13.83
N ILE A 13 -4.80 -18.41 -12.66
CA ILE A 13 -3.54 -18.24 -11.92
C ILE A 13 -2.95 -19.61 -11.54
N LYS A 14 -3.75 -20.53 -11.03
CA LYS A 14 -3.29 -21.88 -10.67
C LYS A 14 -2.71 -22.63 -11.86
N GLU A 15 -3.32 -22.52 -13.04
CA GLU A 15 -2.76 -23.11 -14.27
C GLU A 15 -1.43 -22.47 -14.66
N GLN A 16 -1.35 -21.13 -14.62
CA GLN A 16 -0.11 -20.41 -14.93
C GLN A 16 1.04 -20.78 -13.98
N LEU A 17 0.76 -20.99 -12.70
CA LEU A 17 1.76 -21.37 -11.69
C LEU A 17 2.36 -22.77 -11.94
N LYS A 18 1.67 -23.65 -12.67
CA LYS A 18 2.23 -24.95 -13.08
C LYS A 18 3.39 -24.79 -14.06
N GLU A 19 3.31 -23.81 -14.93
CA GLU A 19 4.27 -23.57 -16.02
C GLU A 19 5.33 -22.52 -15.65
N ARG A 20 4.95 -21.48 -14.88
CA ARG A 20 5.78 -20.30 -14.57
C ARG A 20 6.25 -20.31 -13.12
N LYS A 21 7.33 -21.04 -12.85
CA LYS A 21 7.87 -21.21 -11.49
C LYS A 21 8.53 -19.95 -10.92
N ASN A 22 8.98 -19.03 -11.77
CA ASN A 22 9.65 -17.78 -11.38
C ASN A 22 8.70 -16.58 -11.50
N ALA A 23 7.38 -16.81 -11.46
CA ALA A 23 6.39 -15.76 -11.59
C ALA A 23 5.65 -15.52 -10.28
N HIS A 24 5.28 -14.26 -10.09
CA HIS A 24 4.35 -13.82 -9.05
C HIS A 24 3.12 -13.21 -9.72
N PHE A 25 1.94 -13.65 -9.30
CA PHE A 25 0.65 -13.16 -9.79
C PHE A 25 -0.07 -12.37 -8.71
N MET A 26 -0.57 -11.21 -9.07
CA MET A 26 -1.35 -10.35 -8.18
C MET A 26 -2.75 -10.14 -8.77
N LEU A 27 -3.75 -10.78 -8.17
CA LEU A 27 -5.16 -10.53 -8.46
C LEU A 27 -5.61 -9.27 -7.70
N VAL A 28 -5.89 -8.21 -8.42
CA VAL A 28 -6.41 -6.95 -7.88
C VAL A 28 -7.92 -6.93 -8.02
N ASP A 29 -8.65 -6.84 -6.92
CA ASP A 29 -10.11 -6.78 -6.82
C ASP A 29 -10.51 -5.37 -6.33
N GLY A 30 -11.22 -4.60 -7.15
CA GLY A 30 -11.55 -3.19 -6.91
C GLY A 30 -10.70 -2.20 -7.71
N MET A 31 -10.22 -2.58 -8.88
CA MET A 31 -9.29 -1.77 -9.69
C MET A 31 -9.86 -0.41 -10.09
N SER A 32 -11.16 -0.33 -10.41
CA SER A 32 -11.80 0.93 -10.81
C SER A 32 -11.70 2.00 -9.73
N LYS A 33 -11.82 1.63 -8.47
CA LYS A 33 -11.70 2.58 -7.35
C LYS A 33 -10.26 3.08 -7.19
N LEU A 34 -9.26 2.23 -7.37
CA LEU A 34 -7.84 2.63 -7.35
C LEU A 34 -7.53 3.68 -8.43
N LEU A 35 -8.12 3.52 -9.61
CA LEU A 35 -8.01 4.50 -10.71
C LEU A 35 -8.73 5.81 -10.39
N THR A 36 -9.94 5.74 -9.82
CA THR A 36 -10.78 6.91 -9.52
C THR A 36 -10.20 7.77 -8.40
N GLU A 37 -9.75 7.15 -7.33
CA GLU A 37 -9.14 7.83 -6.17
C GLU A 37 -7.70 8.27 -6.45
N LYS A 38 -7.20 8.11 -7.67
CA LYS A 38 -5.86 8.52 -8.12
C LYS A 38 -4.76 8.03 -7.18
N VAL A 39 -4.86 6.77 -6.79
CA VAL A 39 -3.84 6.13 -5.96
C VAL A 39 -2.50 6.20 -6.65
N ASN A 40 -1.51 6.80 -6.00
CA ASN A 40 -0.19 6.97 -6.61
C ASN A 40 0.50 5.63 -6.84
N ASN A 41 0.46 4.74 -5.86
CA ASN A 41 1.04 3.41 -6.00
C ASN A 41 0.42 2.43 -5.00
N PHE A 42 0.43 1.15 -5.36
CA PHE A 42 0.25 0.03 -4.46
C PHE A 42 1.15 -1.13 -4.91
N GLN A 43 1.40 -2.09 -4.03
CA GLN A 43 2.45 -3.10 -4.21
C GLN A 43 1.91 -4.48 -3.88
N SER A 44 2.56 -5.50 -4.48
CA SER A 44 2.37 -6.88 -4.07
C SER A 44 2.94 -7.16 -2.68
N LEU A 45 2.62 -8.32 -2.12
CA LEU A 45 3.41 -8.93 -1.06
C LEU A 45 4.82 -9.24 -1.59
N ASP A 46 5.72 -9.54 -0.66
CA ASP A 46 7.07 -9.94 -1.01
C ASP A 46 7.06 -11.33 -1.64
N PHE A 47 7.72 -11.49 -2.77
CA PHE A 47 7.93 -12.79 -3.39
C PHE A 47 9.41 -13.04 -3.61
N GLN A 48 9.79 -14.30 -3.69
CA GLN A 48 11.19 -14.69 -3.85
C GLN A 48 11.43 -15.32 -5.22
N VAL A 49 12.42 -14.78 -5.94
CA VAL A 49 12.97 -15.36 -7.16
C VAL A 49 14.47 -15.25 -7.09
N SER A 50 15.17 -16.32 -7.44
CA SER A 50 16.64 -16.35 -7.48
C SER A 50 17.33 -15.95 -6.17
N GLY A 51 16.70 -16.32 -5.04
CA GLY A 51 17.24 -16.04 -3.71
C GLY A 51 17.14 -14.58 -3.27
N LEU A 52 16.48 -13.72 -4.05
CA LEU A 52 16.22 -12.33 -3.72
C LEU A 52 14.73 -12.08 -3.49
N LYS A 53 14.42 -11.07 -2.68
CA LYS A 53 13.05 -10.60 -2.41
C LYS A 53 12.68 -9.47 -3.37
N TRP A 54 11.48 -9.59 -3.94
CA TRP A 54 10.94 -8.68 -4.93
C TRP A 54 9.53 -8.22 -4.56
N ARG A 55 9.11 -7.11 -5.14
CA ARG A 55 7.72 -6.64 -5.19
C ARG A 55 7.35 -6.21 -6.58
N LEU A 56 6.11 -6.43 -6.93
CA LEU A 56 5.46 -5.80 -8.07
C LEU A 56 4.86 -4.48 -7.61
N LEU A 57 5.24 -3.39 -8.28
CA LEU A 57 4.77 -2.03 -8.00
C LEU A 57 3.81 -1.63 -9.12
N ILE A 58 2.60 -1.21 -8.75
CA ILE A 58 1.58 -0.74 -9.68
C ILE A 58 1.25 0.71 -9.35
N GLN A 59 1.31 1.58 -10.36
CA GLN A 59 1.15 3.02 -10.21
C GLN A 59 0.02 3.51 -11.13
N PRO A 60 -1.22 3.63 -10.61
CA PRO A 60 -2.38 4.03 -11.42
C PRO A 60 -2.36 5.47 -11.89
N ALA A 61 -1.72 6.38 -11.16
CA ALA A 61 -1.84 7.82 -11.38
C ALA A 61 -0.52 8.59 -11.53
N VAL A 62 0.63 7.88 -11.57
CA VAL A 62 1.96 8.52 -11.60
C VAL A 62 2.52 8.58 -13.00
N GLY A 63 3.11 9.74 -13.36
CA GLY A 63 3.90 9.97 -14.57
C GLY A 63 3.11 10.51 -15.73
N VAL A 64 2.33 9.71 -16.45
CA VAL A 64 1.60 10.14 -17.63
C VAL A 64 0.10 9.97 -17.42
N LYS A 65 -0.63 11.07 -17.62
CA LYS A 65 -2.09 11.08 -17.53
C LYS A 65 -2.69 9.93 -18.35
N ASP A 66 -3.68 9.23 -17.76
CA ASP A 66 -4.44 8.14 -18.38
C ASP A 66 -3.66 6.85 -18.65
N TYR A 67 -2.42 6.74 -18.16
CA TYR A 67 -1.62 5.52 -18.22
C TYR A 67 -1.38 4.94 -16.82
N LEU A 68 -1.35 3.61 -16.77
CA LEU A 68 -0.88 2.85 -15.64
C LEU A 68 0.59 2.49 -15.87
N SER A 69 1.41 2.64 -14.85
CA SER A 69 2.82 2.25 -14.83
C SER A 69 2.99 1.01 -13.96
N VAL A 70 3.92 0.13 -14.33
CA VAL A 70 4.22 -1.09 -13.57
C VAL A 70 5.72 -1.29 -13.52
N ALA A 71 6.22 -1.71 -12.35
CA ALA A 71 7.64 -1.98 -12.15
C ALA A 71 7.85 -3.20 -11.24
N VAL A 72 9.02 -3.80 -11.31
CA VAL A 72 9.55 -4.75 -10.32
C VAL A 72 10.58 -4.04 -9.46
N TRP A 73 10.55 -4.32 -8.17
CA TRP A 73 11.40 -3.68 -7.17
C TRP A 73 12.12 -4.73 -6.31
N ILE A 74 13.45 -4.63 -6.23
CA ILE A 74 14.25 -5.41 -5.29
C ILE A 74 14.16 -4.77 -3.90
N ILE A 75 13.78 -5.59 -2.91
CA ILE A 75 13.63 -5.17 -1.52
C ILE A 75 14.45 -6.05 -0.56
N ASP A 76 15.37 -6.82 -1.11
CA ASP A 76 16.19 -7.76 -0.33
C ASP A 76 17.23 -7.00 0.52
N GLU A 77 17.39 -7.44 1.77
CA GLU A 77 18.37 -6.87 2.68
C GLU A 77 19.83 -7.04 2.20
N LYS A 78 20.09 -8.03 1.34
CA LYS A 78 21.40 -8.22 0.69
C LYS A 78 21.72 -7.12 -0.33
N CYS A 79 20.71 -6.42 -0.80
CA CYS A 79 20.81 -5.28 -1.72
C CYS A 79 20.68 -3.95 -0.96
N THR A 80 21.23 -3.86 0.24
CA THR A 80 21.35 -2.64 1.04
C THR A 80 22.82 -2.21 1.14
N GLY A 81 23.06 -0.92 1.11
CA GLY A 81 24.42 -0.38 1.12
C GLY A 81 24.91 0.03 -0.27
N PRO A 82 26.15 0.53 -0.38
CA PRO A 82 26.69 1.02 -1.64
C PRO A 82 27.19 -0.13 -2.55
N ASN A 83 27.19 0.15 -3.87
CA ASN A 83 27.85 -0.66 -4.90
C ASN A 83 27.30 -2.07 -5.19
N TRP A 84 26.01 -2.33 -4.89
CA TRP A 84 25.38 -3.54 -5.41
C TRP A 84 24.80 -3.32 -6.80
N GLU A 85 24.88 -4.34 -7.62
CA GLU A 85 24.27 -4.38 -8.94
C GLU A 85 23.76 -5.80 -9.23
N VAL A 86 22.54 -5.91 -9.74
CA VAL A 86 21.90 -7.18 -10.10
C VAL A 86 21.24 -7.05 -11.44
N LYS A 87 21.55 -7.98 -12.36
CA LYS A 87 20.96 -8.04 -13.71
C LYS A 87 20.00 -9.20 -13.82
N PHE A 88 18.79 -8.91 -14.30
CA PHE A 88 17.74 -9.89 -14.52
C PHE A 88 16.98 -9.59 -15.79
N ASN A 89 16.50 -10.67 -16.42
CA ASN A 89 15.44 -10.56 -17.40
C ASN A 89 14.10 -10.56 -16.65
N PHE A 90 13.22 -9.62 -16.95
CA PHE A 90 11.90 -9.61 -16.37
C PHE A 90 10.82 -9.44 -17.44
N LYS A 91 9.69 -10.07 -17.18
CA LYS A 91 8.45 -9.93 -17.92
C LYS A 91 7.37 -9.46 -16.98
N ILE A 92 6.79 -8.31 -17.24
CA ILE A 92 5.65 -7.78 -16.52
C ILE A 92 4.45 -7.85 -17.43
N GLY A 93 3.30 -8.32 -16.93
CA GLY A 93 2.14 -8.49 -17.79
C GLY A 93 0.81 -8.46 -17.09
N LEU A 94 -0.23 -8.55 -17.90
CA LEU A 94 -1.63 -8.69 -17.56
C LEU A 94 -2.16 -9.98 -18.18
N LEU A 95 -2.88 -10.77 -17.38
CA LEU A 95 -3.64 -11.91 -17.88
C LEU A 95 -5.02 -11.46 -18.36
N PRO A 96 -5.35 -11.65 -19.64
CA PRO A 96 -6.69 -11.40 -20.13
C PRO A 96 -7.62 -12.58 -19.77
N GLN A 97 -8.92 -12.35 -19.70
CA GLN A 97 -9.88 -13.46 -19.69
C GLN A 97 -9.91 -14.22 -21.02
N THR A 98 -9.78 -13.49 -22.10
CA THR A 98 -9.78 -14.03 -23.46
C THR A 98 -8.74 -13.32 -24.30
N GLY A 99 -8.17 -14.03 -25.27
CA GLY A 99 -7.19 -13.44 -26.18
C GLY A 99 -5.74 -13.48 -25.66
N PRO A 100 -4.83 -12.75 -26.33
CA PRO A 100 -3.42 -12.76 -26.00
C PRO A 100 -3.11 -11.96 -24.73
N GLU A 101 -2.08 -12.40 -23.99
CA GLU A 101 -1.51 -11.63 -22.89
C GLU A 101 -0.98 -10.26 -23.38
N TYR A 102 -1.05 -9.28 -22.50
CA TYR A 102 -0.34 -8.01 -22.66
C TYR A 102 0.86 -8.01 -21.73
N PHE A 103 2.04 -7.87 -22.30
CA PHE A 103 3.26 -7.90 -21.49
C PHE A 103 4.38 -7.01 -22.06
N TYR A 104 5.31 -6.70 -21.19
CA TYR A 104 6.58 -6.03 -21.49
C TYR A 104 7.73 -6.90 -21.00
N VAL A 105 8.75 -7.07 -21.84
CA VAL A 105 9.98 -7.81 -21.50
C VAL A 105 11.16 -6.86 -21.56
N SER A 106 12.02 -6.91 -20.57
CA SER A 106 13.26 -6.14 -20.56
C SER A 106 14.34 -6.84 -19.74
N VAL A 107 15.57 -6.44 -20.00
CA VAL A 107 16.72 -6.72 -19.13
C VAL A 107 16.83 -5.57 -18.14
N GLY A 108 16.70 -5.86 -16.87
CA GLY A 108 16.83 -4.88 -15.79
C GLY A 108 18.21 -4.92 -15.17
N CYS A 109 18.80 -3.75 -14.98
CA CYS A 109 19.97 -3.58 -14.15
C CYS A 109 19.54 -2.82 -12.89
N HIS A 110 19.36 -3.54 -11.78
CA HIS A 110 18.97 -2.98 -10.50
C HIS A 110 20.21 -2.64 -9.67
N ASN A 111 20.23 -1.49 -9.07
CA ASN A 111 21.31 -1.04 -8.19
C ASN A 111 20.76 -0.06 -7.12
N GLU A 112 21.63 0.46 -6.27
CA GLU A 112 21.26 1.38 -5.18
C GLU A 112 20.52 2.65 -5.65
N LYS A 113 20.79 3.12 -6.89
CA LYS A 113 20.15 4.31 -7.47
C LYS A 113 18.86 3.99 -8.19
N GLN A 114 18.73 2.76 -8.68
CA GLN A 114 17.56 2.28 -9.43
C GLN A 114 17.11 0.90 -8.93
N PRO A 115 16.57 0.82 -7.69
CA PRO A 115 16.13 -0.46 -7.12
C PRO A 115 14.83 -0.97 -7.75
N ALA A 116 14.11 -0.12 -8.48
CA ALA A 116 12.89 -0.49 -9.20
C ALA A 116 13.02 -0.19 -10.68
N GLN A 117 12.61 -1.14 -11.52
CA GLN A 117 12.60 -1.00 -12.97
C GLN A 117 11.29 -1.48 -13.57
N GLY A 118 10.81 -0.78 -14.61
CA GLY A 118 9.54 -1.10 -15.23
C GLY A 118 9.17 -0.15 -16.37
N VAL A 119 7.87 -0.02 -16.59
CA VAL A 119 7.30 0.71 -17.73
C VAL A 119 6.37 1.81 -17.24
N VAL A 120 6.71 3.06 -17.54
CA VAL A 120 5.94 4.25 -17.14
C VAL A 120 4.61 4.37 -17.91
N LYS A 121 4.57 3.90 -19.17
CA LYS A 121 3.35 3.87 -20.01
C LYS A 121 3.01 2.43 -20.32
N PHE A 122 2.70 1.64 -19.30
CA PHE A 122 2.46 0.22 -19.48
C PHE A 122 1.19 -0.04 -20.28
N ILE A 123 0.06 0.50 -19.84
CA ILE A 123 -1.22 0.36 -20.51
C ILE A 123 -2.10 1.58 -20.23
N THR A 124 -2.97 1.99 -21.16
CA THR A 124 -3.94 3.03 -20.89
C THR A 124 -5.06 2.54 -19.97
N HIS A 125 -5.64 3.44 -19.17
CA HIS A 125 -6.80 3.09 -18.35
C HIS A 125 -7.98 2.55 -19.17
N THR A 126 -8.17 3.08 -20.39
CA THR A 126 -9.21 2.60 -21.32
C THR A 126 -8.94 1.17 -21.75
N GLN A 127 -7.74 0.88 -22.25
CA GLN A 127 -7.36 -0.47 -22.67
C GLN A 127 -7.43 -1.49 -21.51
N LEU A 128 -7.00 -1.07 -20.31
CA LEU A 128 -7.13 -1.90 -19.11
C LEU A 128 -8.60 -2.28 -18.86
N LYS A 129 -9.49 -1.28 -18.87
CA LYS A 129 -10.92 -1.49 -18.62
C LYS A 129 -11.58 -2.38 -19.68
N GLU A 130 -11.27 -2.16 -20.94
CA GLU A 130 -11.93 -2.86 -22.05
C GLU A 130 -11.44 -4.31 -22.24
N ARG A 131 -10.17 -4.60 -21.89
CA ARG A 131 -9.55 -5.87 -22.28
C ARG A 131 -9.16 -6.77 -21.11
N PHE A 132 -8.90 -6.21 -19.93
CA PHE A 132 -8.30 -6.94 -18.82
C PHE A 132 -9.10 -6.87 -17.53
N LEU A 133 -10.05 -5.93 -17.44
CA LEU A 133 -10.86 -5.76 -16.25
C LEU A 133 -12.18 -6.52 -16.38
N VAL A 134 -12.40 -7.48 -15.47
CA VAL A 134 -13.63 -8.27 -15.45
C VAL A 134 -14.19 -8.33 -14.04
N ASN A 135 -15.43 -7.91 -13.88
CA ASN A 135 -16.06 -7.76 -12.56
C ASN A 135 -15.18 -6.96 -11.61
N ASP A 136 -14.58 -5.89 -12.11
CA ASP A 136 -13.66 -4.98 -11.40
C ASP A 136 -12.35 -5.64 -10.92
N LYS A 137 -11.96 -6.77 -11.54
CA LYS A 137 -10.74 -7.52 -11.23
C LYS A 137 -9.77 -7.53 -12.40
N ALA A 138 -8.48 -7.41 -12.09
CA ALA A 138 -7.37 -7.57 -13.02
C ALA A 138 -6.27 -8.43 -12.43
N VAL A 139 -5.56 -9.20 -13.23
CA VAL A 139 -4.41 -9.99 -12.80
C VAL A 139 -3.14 -9.44 -13.42
N PHE A 140 -2.31 -8.86 -12.60
CA PHE A 140 -0.94 -8.49 -12.93
C PHE A 140 0.01 -9.63 -12.61
N TYR A 141 1.12 -9.71 -13.33
CA TYR A 141 2.17 -10.65 -12.98
C TYR A 141 3.55 -10.08 -13.28
N ALA A 142 4.54 -10.58 -12.54
CA ALA A 142 5.95 -10.42 -12.83
C ALA A 142 6.58 -11.80 -12.92
N GLU A 143 7.35 -12.05 -13.96
CA GLU A 143 8.16 -13.24 -14.16
C GLU A 143 9.61 -12.79 -14.28
N ILE A 144 10.49 -13.32 -13.43
CA ILE A 144 11.88 -12.91 -13.32
C ILE A 144 12.75 -14.12 -13.58
N SER A 145 13.70 -13.96 -14.50
CA SER A 145 14.70 -14.98 -14.82
C SER A 145 16.09 -14.40 -14.67
N GLU A 146 17.02 -15.20 -14.18
CA GLU A 146 18.41 -14.80 -14.06
C GLU A 146 19.05 -14.59 -15.44
N GLU A 147 19.79 -13.52 -15.57
CA GLU A 147 20.89 -13.48 -16.50
C GLU A 147 22.13 -13.99 -15.74
N VAL A 148 22.78 -15.07 -16.22
CA VAL A 148 24.00 -15.60 -15.61
C VAL A 148 25.06 -14.51 -15.67
N ILE A 149 25.33 -13.86 -14.53
CA ILE A 149 26.41 -12.89 -14.43
C ILE A 149 27.69 -13.67 -14.09
N PRO A 150 28.70 -13.66 -14.99
CA PRO A 150 30.00 -14.21 -14.65
C PRO A 150 30.56 -13.43 -13.48
N ASN A 151 30.90 -14.07 -12.38
CA ASN A 151 31.51 -13.54 -11.16
C ASN A 151 30.61 -13.24 -9.96
N PHE A 152 29.31 -13.56 -10.00
CA PHE A 152 28.53 -13.67 -8.76
C PHE A 152 28.49 -15.13 -8.32
N PRO A 153 28.81 -15.46 -7.05
CA PRO A 153 28.65 -16.83 -6.57
C PRO A 153 27.16 -17.19 -6.65
N VAL A 154 26.82 -18.13 -7.54
CA VAL A 154 25.51 -18.78 -7.55
C VAL A 154 25.45 -19.60 -6.26
N ILE A 155 25.00 -18.99 -5.19
CA ILE A 155 24.65 -19.71 -3.95
C ILE A 155 23.46 -20.55 -4.32
N GLY A 156 23.58 -21.86 -4.19
CA GLY A 156 22.56 -22.85 -4.58
C GLY A 156 21.13 -22.39 -4.29
N ILE A 157 20.44 -22.00 -5.35
CA ILE A 157 19.16 -21.29 -5.25
C ILE A 157 18.10 -22.33 -4.96
N PRO A 158 17.33 -22.18 -3.88
CA PRO A 158 16.15 -23.02 -3.68
C PRO A 158 15.26 -22.87 -4.92
N ARG A 159 14.73 -23.98 -5.43
CA ARG A 159 13.73 -23.94 -6.51
C ARG A 159 12.61 -23.01 -6.07
N THR A 160 12.50 -21.85 -6.69
CA THR A 160 11.41 -20.92 -6.47
C THR A 160 10.12 -21.58 -6.96
N MET A 161 9.14 -21.63 -6.10
CA MET A 161 7.77 -21.94 -6.51
C MET A 161 7.12 -20.61 -6.86
N GLY A 162 6.46 -20.54 -8.01
CA GLY A 162 5.65 -19.40 -8.38
C GLY A 162 4.63 -19.12 -7.26
N THR A 163 4.35 -17.86 -7.00
CA THR A 163 3.45 -17.41 -5.94
C THR A 163 2.32 -16.58 -6.50
N ALA A 164 1.23 -16.54 -5.79
CA ALA A 164 0.11 -15.68 -6.13
C ALA A 164 -0.54 -15.08 -4.89
N GLU A 165 -1.15 -13.91 -5.07
CA GLU A 165 -1.88 -13.21 -4.03
C GLU A 165 -3.16 -12.58 -4.56
N ARG A 166 -4.07 -12.29 -3.63
CA ARG A 166 -5.23 -11.44 -3.85
C ARG A 166 -5.08 -10.16 -3.04
N PHE A 167 -5.07 -9.04 -3.72
CA PHE A 167 -5.26 -7.70 -3.16
C PHE A 167 -6.72 -7.31 -3.39
N LYS A 168 -7.49 -7.18 -2.32
CA LYS A 168 -8.93 -6.90 -2.40
C LYS A 168 -9.25 -5.61 -1.68
N LEU A 169 -9.91 -4.68 -2.35
CA LEU A 169 -10.52 -3.52 -1.72
C LEU A 169 -11.75 -3.93 -0.92
N ILE A 170 -11.84 -3.39 0.28
CA ILE A 170 -13.00 -3.58 1.15
C ILE A 170 -13.93 -2.40 0.93
N GLU A 171 -15.19 -2.71 0.64
CA GLU A 171 -16.22 -1.69 0.60
C GLU A 171 -16.51 -1.19 2.02
N VAL A 172 -16.21 0.09 2.24
CA VAL A 172 -16.46 0.75 3.52
C VAL A 172 -17.65 1.66 3.35
N ALA A 173 -18.72 1.35 4.07
CA ALA A 173 -19.92 2.20 4.07
C ALA A 173 -19.57 3.61 4.58
N ARG A 174 -20.12 4.65 3.97
CA ARG A 174 -19.81 6.06 4.29
C ARG A 174 -19.95 6.41 5.77
N ASN A 175 -20.94 5.84 6.44
CA ASN A 175 -21.16 6.03 7.88
C ASN A 175 -20.08 5.38 8.76
N ASN A 176 -19.36 4.37 8.24
CA ASN A 176 -18.31 3.64 8.94
C ASN A 176 -16.90 4.00 8.48
N SER A 177 -16.78 4.95 7.53
CA SER A 177 -15.48 5.37 7.00
C SER A 177 -14.80 6.46 7.83
N ARG A 178 -15.50 7.01 8.82
CA ARG A 178 -15.04 8.15 9.63
C ARG A 178 -15.05 7.81 11.11
N PHE A 179 -13.99 8.25 11.77
CA PHE A 179 -13.91 8.24 13.22
C PHE A 179 -13.47 9.62 13.72
N THR A 180 -14.09 10.10 14.78
CA THR A 180 -13.75 11.37 15.42
C THR A 180 -13.54 11.16 16.91
N TRP A 181 -12.37 11.55 17.38
CA TRP A 181 -11.99 11.54 18.79
C TRP A 181 -12.16 12.94 19.38
N LYS A 182 -13.11 13.08 20.29
CA LYS A 182 -13.30 14.30 21.08
C LYS A 182 -12.36 14.26 22.28
N ILE A 183 -11.54 15.27 22.45
CA ILE A 183 -10.62 15.44 23.56
C ILE A 183 -11.01 16.71 24.32
N THR A 184 -11.29 16.58 25.61
CA THR A 184 -11.58 17.68 26.53
C THR A 184 -10.40 17.89 27.46
N LYS A 185 -10.24 19.11 27.99
CA LYS A 185 -9.11 19.50 28.85
C LYS A 185 -7.76 19.25 28.16
N PHE A 186 -7.68 19.64 26.88
CA PHE A 186 -6.48 19.43 26.05
C PHE A 186 -5.21 20.01 26.69
N SER A 187 -5.32 21.14 27.41
CA SER A 187 -4.21 21.76 28.10
C SER A 187 -3.59 20.91 29.21
N SER A 188 -4.36 19.92 29.73
CA SER A 188 -3.87 19.01 30.77
C SER A 188 -2.97 17.89 30.27
N PHE A 189 -2.89 17.70 28.91
CA PHE A 189 -2.03 16.70 28.33
C PHE A 189 -0.57 17.18 28.29
N ASN A 190 0.33 16.37 28.81
CA ASN A 190 1.72 16.75 29.12
C ASN A 190 2.74 16.51 27.99
N GLY A 191 2.31 16.22 26.79
CA GLY A 191 3.19 15.96 25.65
C GLY A 191 3.62 14.51 25.49
N GLU A 192 3.15 13.60 26.34
CA GLU A 192 3.30 12.15 26.17
C GLU A 192 2.34 11.62 25.11
N GLU A 193 2.48 10.34 24.78
CA GLU A 193 1.59 9.64 23.85
C GLU A 193 0.20 9.48 24.44
N HIS A 194 -0.82 9.85 23.68
CA HIS A 194 -2.22 9.61 23.98
C HIS A 194 -2.91 8.90 22.82
N SER A 195 -3.77 7.96 23.16
CA SER A 195 -4.47 7.14 22.16
C SER A 195 -5.98 7.26 22.31
N SER A 196 -6.69 7.22 21.18
CA SER A 196 -8.15 7.06 21.20
C SER A 196 -8.54 5.65 21.62
N TYR A 197 -9.83 5.44 21.86
CA TYR A 197 -10.39 4.09 21.83
C TYR A 197 -10.19 3.46 20.47
N GLU A 198 -10.16 2.11 20.44
CA GLU A 198 -10.16 1.37 19.19
C GLU A 198 -11.50 1.52 18.48
N PHE A 199 -11.44 1.63 17.16
CA PHE A 199 -12.61 1.62 16.28
C PHE A 199 -12.35 0.66 15.11
N THR A 200 -13.41 0.23 14.42
CA THR A 200 -13.30 -0.75 13.34
C THR A 200 -13.62 -0.12 11.99
N VAL A 201 -12.73 -0.31 11.02
CA VAL A 201 -12.98 0.02 9.61
C VAL A 201 -12.48 -1.15 8.77
N GLY A 202 -13.37 -1.73 7.96
CA GLY A 202 -13.09 -2.97 7.26
C GLY A 202 -12.81 -4.12 8.23
N PRO A 203 -11.86 -5.01 7.94
CA PRO A 203 -11.57 -6.16 8.79
C PRO A 203 -10.60 -5.86 9.94
N ARG A 204 -10.23 -4.60 10.13
CA ARG A 204 -9.21 -4.18 11.09
C ARG A 204 -9.73 -3.27 12.18
N ARG A 205 -9.09 -3.34 13.34
CA ARG A 205 -9.21 -2.35 14.41
C ARG A 205 -8.14 -1.31 14.23
N TRP A 206 -8.50 -0.07 14.54
CA TRP A 206 -7.67 1.11 14.38
C TRP A 206 -7.73 1.96 15.65
N LYS A 207 -6.71 2.76 15.89
CA LYS A 207 -6.73 3.84 16.88
C LYS A 207 -5.95 5.03 16.37
N LEU A 208 -6.34 6.22 16.81
CA LEU A 208 -5.55 7.43 16.63
C LEU A 208 -4.56 7.56 17.78
N VAL A 209 -3.34 7.97 17.47
CA VAL A 209 -2.26 8.22 18.42
C VAL A 209 -1.81 9.66 18.24
N MET A 210 -1.80 10.42 19.32
CA MET A 210 -1.49 11.84 19.33
C MET A 210 -0.36 12.14 20.33
N TYR A 211 0.52 13.06 19.96
CA TYR A 211 1.47 13.70 20.85
C TYR A 211 1.15 15.21 20.85
N PRO A 212 0.55 15.74 21.95
CA PRO A 212 0.04 17.11 21.99
C PRO A 212 1.10 18.18 21.74
N ARG A 213 2.34 17.90 22.14
CA ARG A 213 3.51 18.78 21.95
C ARG A 213 4.53 18.21 20.98
N GLY A 214 4.06 17.25 20.14
CA GLY A 214 4.87 16.63 19.09
C GLY A 214 5.89 15.61 19.56
N THR A 215 6.36 14.84 18.60
CA THR A 215 7.43 13.86 18.75
C THR A 215 8.41 13.97 17.57
N GLY A 216 9.62 13.41 17.70
CA GLY A 216 10.66 13.51 16.68
C GLY A 216 10.91 14.97 16.27
N ASP A 217 10.94 15.23 14.97
CA ASP A 217 11.17 16.58 14.42
C ASP A 217 10.04 17.58 14.73
N GLY A 218 8.89 17.11 15.17
CA GLY A 218 7.75 17.94 15.55
C GLY A 218 7.74 18.35 17.02
N LYS A 219 8.67 17.80 17.84
CA LYS A 219 8.70 18.01 19.28
C LYS A 219 8.84 19.50 19.65
N GLY A 220 7.91 19.98 20.47
CA GLY A 220 7.87 21.35 20.96
C GLY A 220 7.28 22.39 19.99
N ASN A 221 7.04 22.04 18.72
CA ASN A 221 6.55 23.00 17.72
C ASN A 221 5.29 22.56 16.97
N SER A 222 4.92 21.31 17.02
CA SER A 222 3.76 20.78 16.29
C SER A 222 3.01 19.74 17.12
N LEU A 223 1.71 19.63 16.90
CA LEU A 223 0.95 18.43 17.22
C LEU A 223 1.41 17.33 16.29
N SER A 224 1.71 16.13 16.79
CA SER A 224 1.94 14.95 15.97
C SER A 224 0.70 14.05 16.01
N LEU A 225 0.36 13.46 14.86
CA LEU A 225 -0.81 12.58 14.74
C LEU A 225 -0.50 11.37 13.87
N TYR A 226 -0.92 10.20 14.36
CA TYR A 226 -0.72 8.92 13.71
C TYR A 226 -2.00 8.11 13.70
N LEU A 227 -2.15 7.30 12.65
CA LEU A 227 -3.10 6.21 12.59
C LEU A 227 -2.34 4.92 12.91
N ASN A 228 -2.84 4.17 13.87
CA ASN A 228 -2.30 2.87 14.25
C ASN A 228 -3.29 1.77 13.87
N ALA A 229 -2.81 0.76 13.15
CA ALA A 229 -3.58 -0.44 12.84
C ALA A 229 -3.31 -1.50 13.91
N SER A 230 -4.33 -1.77 14.71
CA SER A 230 -4.33 -2.87 15.68
C SER A 230 -4.59 -4.22 14.99
N ASN A 231 -4.92 -5.24 15.75
CA ASN A 231 -5.26 -6.57 15.24
C ASN A 231 -6.45 -6.58 14.27
N TYR A 232 -6.56 -7.64 13.50
CA TYR A 232 -7.79 -7.95 12.77
C TYR A 232 -8.95 -8.22 13.74
N VAL A 233 -10.17 -7.95 13.27
CA VAL A 233 -11.39 -8.17 14.07
C VAL A 233 -11.58 -9.64 14.43
N THR A 234 -11.15 -10.53 13.54
CA THR A 234 -11.17 -11.99 13.74
C THR A 234 -9.75 -12.53 13.82
N ASN A 235 -9.48 -13.46 14.76
CA ASN A 235 -8.17 -14.10 14.89
C ASN A 235 -7.77 -14.93 13.66
N ASN A 236 -8.72 -15.25 12.78
CA ASN A 236 -8.53 -15.94 11.51
C ASN A 236 -8.48 -14.97 10.31
N GLY A 237 -8.40 -13.67 10.53
CA GLY A 237 -8.23 -12.69 9.46
C GLY A 237 -6.94 -12.89 8.70
N PRO A 238 -6.87 -12.45 7.43
CA PRO A 238 -5.68 -12.60 6.61
C PRO A 238 -4.49 -11.93 7.32
N LYS A 239 -3.42 -12.69 7.55
CA LYS A 239 -2.19 -12.22 8.21
C LYS A 239 -1.37 -11.27 7.31
N GLY A 240 -1.97 -10.73 6.26
CA GLY A 240 -1.34 -9.89 5.27
C GLY A 240 -1.23 -8.43 5.68
N ARG A 241 -0.73 -7.65 4.75
CA ARG A 241 -0.69 -6.19 4.86
C ARG A 241 -2.07 -5.61 4.56
N THR A 242 -2.38 -4.46 5.17
CA THR A 242 -3.52 -3.63 4.82
C THR A 242 -3.01 -2.35 4.18
N PHE A 243 -3.44 -2.09 2.96
CA PHE A 243 -3.25 -0.81 2.32
C PHE A 243 -4.43 0.10 2.66
N ALA A 244 -4.15 1.35 3.05
CA ALA A 244 -5.18 2.33 3.32
C ALA A 244 -4.85 3.68 2.66
N VAL A 245 -5.88 4.30 2.07
CA VAL A 245 -5.88 5.71 1.70
C VAL A 245 -6.85 6.39 2.63
N TYR A 246 -6.37 7.42 3.32
CA TYR A 246 -7.14 8.07 4.37
C TYR A 246 -6.72 9.53 4.55
N LYS A 247 -7.57 10.29 5.23
CA LYS A 247 -7.28 11.66 5.67
C LYS A 247 -7.17 11.69 7.19
N LEU A 248 -6.09 12.27 7.68
CA LEU A 248 -6.00 12.69 9.07
C LEU A 248 -6.46 14.15 9.17
N ARG A 249 -7.19 14.49 10.22
CA ARG A 249 -7.78 15.82 10.32
C ARG A 249 -7.86 16.36 11.75
N VAL A 250 -7.79 17.69 11.87
CA VAL A 250 -8.26 18.44 13.04
C VAL A 250 -9.46 19.28 12.62
N LEU A 251 -10.57 19.15 13.35
CA LEU A 251 -11.80 19.82 12.98
C LEU A 251 -11.78 21.27 13.46
N ASP A 252 -12.06 22.19 12.55
CA ASP A 252 -12.44 23.56 12.88
C ASP A 252 -13.90 23.55 13.39
N GLN A 253 -14.06 23.92 14.64
CA GLN A 253 -15.33 23.90 15.39
C GLN A 253 -16.20 25.13 15.11
N LEU A 254 -15.62 26.18 14.48
CA LEU A 254 -16.28 27.46 14.27
C LEU A 254 -16.73 27.65 12.82
N HIS A 255 -15.85 27.36 11.84
CA HIS A 255 -16.06 27.73 10.45
C HIS A 255 -16.12 26.52 9.51
N ARG A 256 -15.93 25.28 10.03
CA ARG A 256 -15.86 24.01 9.25
C ARG A 256 -14.72 23.98 8.23
N ASN A 257 -13.71 24.81 8.37
CA ASN A 257 -12.51 24.80 7.55
C ASN A 257 -11.46 23.89 8.22
N HIS A 258 -11.68 22.60 8.12
CA HIS A 258 -10.87 21.58 8.78
C HIS A 258 -9.44 21.58 8.22
N PHE A 259 -8.48 21.27 9.09
CA PHE A 259 -7.12 20.96 8.65
C PHE A 259 -7.06 19.46 8.33
N GLU A 260 -6.66 19.13 7.10
CA GLU A 260 -6.64 17.76 6.60
C GLU A 260 -5.32 17.46 5.89
N ILE A 261 -4.80 16.26 6.07
CA ILE A 261 -3.66 15.71 5.32
C ILE A 261 -4.06 14.38 4.72
N ASP A 262 -3.87 14.26 3.40
CA ASP A 262 -4.02 13.00 2.68
C ASP A 262 -2.84 12.07 3.00
N CYS A 263 -3.17 10.82 3.30
CA CYS A 263 -2.24 9.77 3.66
C CYS A 263 -2.49 8.52 2.82
N LEU A 264 -1.42 7.81 2.53
CA LEU A 264 -1.43 6.56 1.80
C LEU A 264 -0.34 5.68 2.39
N ASP A 265 -0.73 4.60 3.07
CA ASP A 265 0.23 3.79 3.82
C ASP A 265 -0.13 2.30 3.80
N TRP A 266 0.90 1.48 4.02
CA TRP A 266 0.79 0.05 4.25
C TRP A 266 0.96 -0.26 5.73
N PHE A 267 -0.02 -0.93 6.30
CA PHE A 267 -0.03 -1.34 7.69
C PHE A 267 0.23 -2.85 7.78
N LEU A 268 1.33 -3.21 8.41
CA LEU A 268 1.68 -4.58 8.72
C LEU A 268 1.46 -4.80 10.22
N TYR A 269 0.67 -5.80 10.60
CA TYR A 269 0.67 -6.23 11.98
C TYR A 269 1.86 -7.15 12.22
N ASP A 270 2.86 -6.63 12.92
CA ASP A 270 4.03 -7.38 13.34
C ASP A 270 4.24 -7.11 14.84
N PRO A 271 4.02 -8.09 15.71
CA PRO A 271 4.21 -7.93 17.15
C PRO A 271 5.67 -7.65 17.54
N VAL A 272 6.62 -8.02 16.68
CA VAL A 272 8.06 -7.77 16.88
C VAL A 272 8.46 -6.36 16.45
N HIS A 273 7.80 -5.85 15.40
CA HIS A 273 8.07 -4.53 14.84
C HIS A 273 6.83 -3.62 14.88
N PRO A 274 6.40 -3.16 16.06
CA PRO A 274 5.15 -2.40 16.21
C PRO A 274 5.14 -1.06 15.44
N ARG A 275 6.30 -0.57 15.00
CA ARG A 275 6.39 0.65 14.17
C ARG A 275 5.78 0.50 12.80
N LEU A 276 5.69 -0.73 12.28
CA LEU A 276 5.10 -1.01 10.97
C LEU A 276 3.57 -0.98 10.96
N CYS A 277 2.96 -0.86 12.14
CA CYS A 277 1.51 -0.71 12.27
C CYS A 277 1.08 0.75 12.47
N SER A 278 1.98 1.73 12.50
CA SER A 278 1.65 3.12 12.82
C SER A 278 2.24 4.06 11.79
N TRP A 279 1.38 4.85 11.15
CA TRP A 279 1.76 5.83 10.14
C TRP A 279 1.11 7.18 10.42
N GLY A 280 1.82 8.27 10.15
CA GLY A 280 1.34 9.63 10.41
C GLY A 280 2.39 10.69 10.18
N ARG A 281 2.26 11.81 10.91
CA ARG A 281 3.15 12.97 10.74
C ARG A 281 3.63 13.48 12.09
N THR A 282 4.96 13.58 12.23
CA THR A 282 5.61 14.23 13.38
C THR A 282 5.28 15.73 13.44
N LYS A 283 5.26 16.38 12.28
CA LYS A 283 4.83 17.78 12.11
C LYS A 283 3.46 17.83 11.48
N PHE A 284 2.42 17.38 12.20
CA PHE A 284 1.07 17.31 11.65
C PHE A 284 0.44 18.71 11.59
N LEU A 285 0.34 19.40 12.71
CA LEU A 285 -0.20 20.76 12.77
C LEU A 285 0.68 21.63 13.69
N PRO A 286 1.24 22.76 13.21
CA PRO A 286 1.99 23.68 14.06
C PRO A 286 1.21 24.12 15.28
N LEU A 287 1.84 24.12 16.47
CA LEU A 287 1.18 24.53 17.72
C LEU A 287 0.71 25.98 17.67
N GLU A 288 1.42 26.85 16.95
CA GLU A 288 1.00 28.23 16.72
C GLU A 288 -0.38 28.27 16.03
N GLU A 289 -0.57 27.49 14.96
CA GLU A 289 -1.86 27.42 14.24
C GLU A 289 -2.94 26.71 15.08
N LEU A 290 -2.57 25.69 15.85
CA LEU A 290 -3.50 24.99 16.74
C LEU A 290 -4.10 25.93 17.81
N HIS A 291 -3.26 26.78 18.42
CA HIS A 291 -3.67 27.70 19.49
C HIS A 291 -4.25 29.02 18.98
N LYS A 292 -4.22 29.29 17.69
CA LYS A 292 -4.77 30.51 17.10
C LYS A 292 -6.30 30.48 17.14
N ALA A 293 -6.90 31.30 17.97
CA ALA A 293 -8.35 31.32 18.23
C ALA A 293 -9.19 31.41 16.95
N SER A 294 -8.73 32.20 15.94
CA SER A 294 -9.42 32.36 14.65
C SER A 294 -9.44 31.09 13.78
N ARG A 295 -8.66 30.06 14.12
CA ARG A 295 -8.65 28.79 13.39
C ARG A 295 -9.73 27.80 13.86
N GLY A 296 -10.29 28.01 15.03
CA GLY A 296 -11.36 27.17 15.58
C GLY A 296 -10.95 25.72 15.90
N PHE A 297 -9.65 25.40 15.92
CA PHE A 297 -9.19 24.04 16.20
C PHE A 297 -9.26 23.70 17.68
N LEU A 298 -8.90 24.64 18.54
CA LEU A 298 -8.97 24.50 20.00
C LEU A 298 -9.99 25.49 20.54
N VAL A 299 -11.15 25.03 21.00
CA VAL A 299 -12.24 25.85 21.51
C VAL A 299 -12.65 25.36 22.88
N ASN A 300 -12.69 26.25 23.90
CA ASN A 300 -13.01 25.89 25.26
C ASN A 300 -12.19 24.68 25.80
N ASP A 301 -10.89 24.67 25.48
CA ASP A 301 -9.96 23.59 25.83
C ASP A 301 -10.38 22.20 25.27
N GLN A 302 -11.06 22.19 24.14
CA GLN A 302 -11.51 21.00 23.43
C GLN A 302 -10.96 20.97 22.01
N ILE A 303 -10.54 19.80 21.56
CA ILE A 303 -10.09 19.52 20.19
C ILE A 303 -10.80 18.28 19.67
N TYR A 304 -11.09 18.26 18.38
CA TYR A 304 -11.63 17.10 17.68
C TYR A 304 -10.64 16.65 16.60
N ILE A 305 -10.12 15.45 16.78
CA ILE A 305 -9.19 14.82 15.85
C ILE A 305 -9.92 13.68 15.15
N GLY A 306 -9.72 13.53 13.84
CA GLY A 306 -10.43 12.53 13.07
C GLY A 306 -9.59 11.84 12.02
N VAL A 307 -10.13 10.73 11.54
CA VAL A 307 -9.68 10.03 10.35
C VAL A 307 -10.89 9.74 9.45
N GLU A 308 -10.67 9.85 8.15
CA GLU A 308 -11.61 9.41 7.13
C GLU A 308 -10.91 8.47 6.16
N PHE A 309 -11.42 7.25 6.05
CA PHE A 309 -10.89 6.26 5.11
C PHE A 309 -11.58 6.38 3.76
N LEU A 310 -10.78 6.45 2.71
CA LEU A 310 -11.21 6.42 1.32
C LEU A 310 -11.10 5.00 0.74
N ILE A 311 -10.00 4.32 1.09
CA ILE A 311 -9.70 2.95 0.68
C ILE A 311 -9.15 2.17 1.89
N VAL A 312 -9.59 0.93 2.02
CA VAL A 312 -8.99 -0.09 2.90
C VAL A 312 -8.92 -1.38 2.11
N SER A 313 -7.82 -2.10 2.20
CA SER A 313 -7.65 -3.39 1.54
C SER A 313 -7.37 -4.54 2.50
N THR A 314 -7.54 -5.74 1.98
CA THR A 314 -6.89 -6.94 2.49
C THR A 314 -5.94 -7.50 1.44
N THR A 315 -4.86 -8.14 1.88
CA THR A 315 -3.97 -8.88 0.99
C THR A 315 -3.71 -10.26 1.60
N GLU A 316 -3.86 -11.29 0.80
CA GLU A 316 -3.68 -12.69 1.18
C GLU A 316 -3.00 -13.47 0.07
N TYR A 317 -2.18 -14.48 0.41
CA TYR A 317 -1.67 -15.43 -0.58
C TYR A 317 -2.80 -16.36 -1.05
N LEU A 318 -2.75 -16.73 -2.35
CA LEU A 318 -3.70 -17.65 -3.00
C LEU A 318 -3.17 -19.10 -3.03
#